data_09a4fb671eead34a5fffcb378a70a0fd
#
_entry.id   09a4fb671eead34a5fffcb378a70a0fd
#
_cell.length_a   1.000
_cell.length_b   1.000
_cell.length_c   1.000
_cell.angle_alpha   90.00
_cell.angle_beta   90.00
_cell.angle_gamma   90.00
#
_symmetry.space_group_name_H-M   'P 1'
#
loop_
_entity.id
_entity.type
_entity.pdbx_description
1 polymer ?
#
loop_
_entity_poly.entity_id
_entity_poly.type
_entity_poly.pdbx_seq_one_letter_code
_entity_poly.pdbx_strand_id
1 'polypeptide(L)'
;MRPPRRLRDLLIPVVGCVAALLSTPLMADDLRIGIIGLDTSHSEQFTLRLNDPANPNHIPGARVVVAFPGGSPDIEESKTRIEGFTATVRDKYGVRIVGSVEEACKDVDAVLLLSLEGRPRLEQMKQIVAAGKPVFMDKPVAASLKDVVEIYKMAAAAQVPVFSASAMRWYPGVLEVANAEATPARSVISYGPAHVLPFHPDLFFYGIHPTEALFTVMGSGCLSVIRTTTTSESIVTGLWAEGRTGTLLAIHEGAMGYKLIRFGDKQITEQKSDGDYTPMLREIVKFFQTKQAPVAPKQTLEIYAFMAAAEESKHRDGARVTLREVMVKAGAPEAWLPDDGKTKPEAPKSVPKGLPKPGGS
;
A
#
# COMPACT_ATOMS: atom_id res chain seq x y z
N MET A 1 42.12 74.46 57.70
CA MET A 1 41.84 73.03 57.66
C MET A 1 40.64 72.84 56.67
N ARG A 2 40.85 72.21 55.50
CA ARG A 2 39.85 71.87 54.50
C ARG A 2 39.71 70.36 54.51
N PRO A 3 38.47 69.79 54.49
CA PRO A 3 38.28 68.33 54.45
C PRO A 3 38.45 67.78 53.03
N PRO A 4 38.75 66.48 52.87
CA PRO A 4 39.12 65.87 51.58
C PRO A 4 37.84 65.57 50.71
N ARG A 5 38.02 65.72 49.40
CA ARG A 5 37.05 65.38 48.38
C ARG A 5 36.92 63.86 48.23
N ARG A 6 35.68 63.37 48.29
CA ARG A 6 35.32 61.99 47.95
C ARG A 6 35.34 61.78 46.43
N LEU A 7 36.06 60.78 45.97
CA LEU A 7 35.97 60.24 44.63
C LEU A 7 34.60 59.53 44.46
N ARG A 8 33.87 59.93 43.44
CA ARG A 8 32.65 59.26 43.01
C ARG A 8 33.07 58.16 41.97
N ASP A 9 32.85 56.91 42.33
CA ASP A 9 32.99 55.78 41.42
C ASP A 9 31.97 55.86 40.32
N LEU A 10 32.43 55.92 39.07
CA LEU A 10 31.62 55.89 37.86
C LEU A 10 31.44 54.41 37.45
N LEU A 11 30.33 53.79 37.82
CA LEU A 11 29.91 52.50 37.33
C LEU A 11 29.36 52.66 35.92
N ILE A 12 30.11 52.15 34.93
CA ILE A 12 29.66 52.02 33.53
C ILE A 12 28.91 50.71 33.43
N PRO A 13 27.62 50.67 33.02
CA PRO A 13 26.92 49.41 32.79
C PRO A 13 27.40 48.85 31.46
N VAL A 14 28.01 47.66 31.48
CA VAL A 14 28.29 46.83 30.29
C VAL A 14 26.97 46.22 29.86
N VAL A 15 26.35 46.80 28.82
CA VAL A 15 25.22 46.19 28.13
C VAL A 15 25.76 45.10 27.25
N GLY A 16 25.69 43.84 27.71
CA GLY A 16 25.97 42.65 26.93
C GLY A 16 24.85 42.41 25.90
N CYS A 17 25.11 42.74 24.64
CA CYS A 17 24.28 42.29 23.52
C CYS A 17 24.39 40.77 23.38
N VAL A 18 23.44 40.03 23.90
CA VAL A 18 23.23 38.61 23.56
C VAL A 18 22.61 38.59 22.16
N ALA A 19 23.44 38.40 21.14
CA ALA A 19 22.98 38.09 19.79
C ALA A 19 22.33 36.67 19.84
N ALA A 20 21.03 36.64 19.91
CA ALA A 20 20.27 35.41 19.67
C ALA A 20 20.48 35.01 18.20
N LEU A 21 21.34 34.04 17.97
CA LEU A 21 21.45 33.35 16.68
C LEU A 21 20.12 32.61 16.48
N LEU A 22 19.21 33.28 15.78
CA LEU A 22 18.04 32.64 15.18
C LEU A 22 18.57 31.68 14.13
N SER A 23 18.81 30.42 14.51
CA SER A 23 19.02 29.34 13.56
C SER A 23 17.70 29.17 12.79
N THR A 24 17.62 29.78 11.61
CA THR A 24 16.61 29.42 10.62
C THR A 24 16.73 27.92 10.42
N PRO A 25 15.64 27.15 10.57
CA PRO A 25 15.68 25.73 10.23
C PRO A 25 16.08 25.65 8.75
N LEU A 26 17.19 24.97 8.47
CA LEU A 26 17.58 24.64 7.11
C LEU A 26 16.43 23.76 6.57
N MET A 27 15.62 24.33 5.66
CA MET A 27 14.60 23.57 4.98
C MET A 27 15.34 22.48 4.19
N ALA A 28 15.16 21.23 4.57
CA ALA A 28 15.72 20.12 3.82
C ALA A 28 15.20 20.22 2.37
N ASP A 29 16.08 20.07 1.41
CA ASP A 29 15.70 20.02 -0.01
C ASP A 29 14.66 18.90 -0.21
N ASP A 30 13.68 19.14 -1.09
CA ASP A 30 12.70 18.13 -1.46
C ASP A 30 13.39 16.87 -1.97
N LEU A 31 12.91 15.69 -1.54
CA LEU A 31 13.36 14.42 -2.09
C LEU A 31 13.08 14.37 -3.60
N ARG A 32 14.10 14.01 -4.36
CA ARG A 32 14.02 13.86 -5.82
C ARG A 32 13.47 12.48 -6.15
N ILE A 33 12.33 12.42 -6.81
CA ILE A 33 11.61 11.18 -7.11
C ILE A 33 11.70 10.86 -8.61
N GLY A 34 12.04 9.60 -8.91
CA GLY A 34 11.92 9.02 -10.25
C GLY A 34 10.61 8.26 -10.39
N ILE A 35 9.92 8.36 -11.53
CA ILE A 35 8.76 7.52 -11.87
C ILE A 35 9.15 6.51 -12.95
N ILE A 36 8.68 5.27 -12.79
CA ILE A 36 8.75 4.21 -13.80
C ILE A 36 7.33 3.75 -14.10
N GLY A 37 6.87 3.95 -15.32
CA GLY A 37 5.50 3.72 -15.78
C GLY A 37 4.65 4.97 -15.78
N LEU A 38 4.27 5.44 -16.98
CA LEU A 38 3.39 6.60 -17.19
C LEU A 38 2.08 6.20 -17.89
N ASP A 39 1.70 4.94 -17.81
CA ASP A 39 0.51 4.37 -18.46
C ASP A 39 -0.70 4.24 -17.51
N THR A 40 -0.63 4.85 -16.34
CA THR A 40 -1.69 4.90 -15.32
C THR A 40 -1.97 6.34 -14.87
N SER A 41 -3.21 6.63 -14.47
CA SER A 41 -3.59 7.93 -13.90
C SER A 41 -2.81 8.29 -12.62
N HIS A 42 -2.23 7.30 -11.92
CA HIS A 42 -1.40 7.56 -10.73
C HIS A 42 -0.18 8.40 -11.06
N SER A 43 0.41 8.26 -12.26
CA SER A 43 1.57 9.05 -12.68
C SER A 43 1.27 10.54 -12.69
N GLU A 44 0.12 10.95 -13.25
CA GLU A 44 -0.33 12.34 -13.25
C GLU A 44 -0.79 12.79 -11.86
N GLN A 45 -1.62 11.98 -11.19
CA GLN A 45 -2.21 12.33 -9.90
C GLN A 45 -1.17 12.48 -8.78
N PHE A 46 -0.12 11.66 -8.79
CA PHE A 46 0.96 11.77 -7.81
C PHE A 46 1.85 12.95 -8.13
N THR A 47 2.21 13.14 -9.43
CA THR A 47 3.00 14.29 -9.86
C THR A 47 2.28 15.61 -9.53
N LEU A 48 0.97 15.72 -9.78
CA LEU A 48 0.17 16.89 -9.41
C LEU A 48 0.32 17.24 -7.93
N ARG A 49 0.19 16.24 -7.04
CA ARG A 49 0.23 16.46 -5.58
C ARG A 49 1.64 16.74 -5.04
N LEU A 50 2.67 16.28 -5.74
CA LEU A 50 4.06 16.49 -5.32
C LEU A 50 4.68 17.76 -5.96
N ASN A 51 4.28 18.12 -7.18
CA ASN A 51 4.95 19.17 -7.93
C ASN A 51 4.19 20.50 -8.03
N ASP A 52 2.88 20.51 -7.69
CA ASP A 52 2.06 21.73 -7.80
C ASP A 52 1.70 22.28 -6.40
N PRO A 53 2.43 23.30 -5.90
CA PRO A 53 2.15 23.89 -4.59
C PRO A 53 0.80 24.64 -4.53
N ALA A 54 0.16 24.93 -5.66
CA ALA A 54 -1.17 25.53 -5.70
C ALA A 54 -2.29 24.48 -5.54
N ASN A 55 -1.97 23.18 -5.64
CA ASN A 55 -2.95 22.12 -5.43
C ASN A 55 -3.38 22.05 -3.96
N PRO A 56 -4.69 22.03 -3.63
CA PRO A 56 -5.15 21.96 -2.23
C PRO A 56 -4.70 20.68 -1.50
N ASN A 57 -4.34 19.64 -2.24
CA ASN A 57 -3.83 18.38 -1.74
C ASN A 57 -2.30 18.26 -1.92
N HIS A 58 -1.59 19.37 -2.08
CA HIS A 58 -0.13 19.35 -2.20
C HIS A 58 0.54 18.71 -0.98
N ILE A 59 1.59 17.93 -1.25
CA ILE A 59 2.38 17.24 -0.24
C ILE A 59 3.83 17.70 -0.38
N PRO A 60 4.33 18.55 0.53
CA PRO A 60 5.70 19.04 0.50
C PRO A 60 6.72 17.97 0.92
N GLY A 61 8.00 18.23 0.62
CA GLY A 61 9.12 17.39 1.02
C GLY A 61 9.52 16.32 0.00
N ALA A 62 8.85 16.28 -1.17
CA ALA A 62 9.25 15.42 -2.28
C ALA A 62 8.78 16.02 -3.61
N ARG A 63 9.55 15.77 -4.67
CA ARG A 63 9.25 16.25 -6.02
C ARG A 63 9.62 15.22 -7.07
N VAL A 64 8.74 14.97 -8.03
CA VAL A 64 9.03 14.17 -9.23
C VAL A 64 9.91 14.99 -10.18
N VAL A 65 11.07 14.45 -10.54
CA VAL A 65 12.05 15.15 -11.38
C VAL A 65 12.37 14.44 -12.68
N VAL A 66 12.14 13.14 -12.74
CA VAL A 66 12.44 12.31 -13.91
C VAL A 66 11.43 11.17 -14.04
N ALA A 67 11.12 10.75 -15.26
CA ALA A 67 10.25 9.62 -15.50
C ALA A 67 10.64 8.80 -16.73
N PHE A 68 10.51 7.48 -16.63
CA PHE A 68 10.56 6.54 -17.74
C PHE A 68 9.12 6.10 -18.08
N PRO A 69 8.62 6.31 -19.32
CA PRO A 69 7.25 6.01 -19.67
C PRO A 69 6.88 4.52 -19.52
N GLY A 70 7.74 3.61 -19.95
CA GLY A 70 7.44 2.18 -19.97
C GLY A 70 6.27 1.85 -20.90
N GLY A 71 5.30 1.12 -20.35
CA GLY A 71 4.06 0.75 -21.04
C GLY A 71 4.02 -0.70 -21.50
N SER A 72 2.79 -1.18 -21.77
CA SER A 72 2.49 -2.53 -22.26
C SER A 72 1.69 -2.41 -23.56
N PRO A 73 2.32 -2.56 -24.74
CA PRO A 73 1.71 -2.26 -26.04
C PRO A 73 0.57 -3.20 -26.43
N ASP A 74 0.47 -4.36 -25.79
CA ASP A 74 -0.59 -5.36 -25.94
C ASP A 74 -1.78 -5.14 -24.97
N ILE A 75 -1.71 -4.14 -24.10
CA ILE A 75 -2.82 -3.73 -23.23
C ILE A 75 -3.37 -2.40 -23.73
N GLU A 76 -4.60 -2.41 -24.19
CA GLU A 76 -5.25 -1.24 -24.80
C GLU A 76 -5.29 -0.04 -23.85
N GLU A 77 -5.52 -0.29 -22.57
CA GLU A 77 -5.55 0.75 -21.54
C GLU A 77 -4.19 1.43 -21.35
N SER A 78 -3.09 0.68 -21.43
CA SER A 78 -1.72 1.21 -21.40
C SER A 78 -1.42 2.01 -22.67
N LYS A 79 -1.64 1.39 -23.82
CA LYS A 79 -1.34 1.94 -25.14
C LYS A 79 -2.03 3.29 -25.41
N THR A 80 -3.30 3.43 -25.04
CA THR A 80 -4.09 4.63 -25.31
C THR A 80 -3.82 5.79 -24.36
N ARG A 81 -3.26 5.53 -23.18
CA ARG A 81 -3.09 6.55 -22.11
C ARG A 81 -1.67 7.08 -21.99
N ILE A 82 -0.66 6.28 -22.32
CA ILE A 82 0.75 6.57 -22.03
C ILE A 82 1.24 7.88 -22.63
N GLU A 83 0.86 8.18 -23.87
CA GLU A 83 1.29 9.41 -24.54
C GLU A 83 0.74 10.66 -23.86
N GLY A 84 -0.57 10.66 -23.51
CA GLY A 84 -1.23 11.78 -22.84
C GLY A 84 -0.65 12.04 -21.45
N PHE A 85 -0.45 11.00 -20.65
CA PHE A 85 0.16 11.15 -19.33
C PHE A 85 1.62 11.58 -19.41
N THR A 86 2.40 11.06 -20.37
CA THR A 86 3.77 11.48 -20.61
C THR A 86 3.86 12.96 -20.96
N ALA A 87 3.00 13.43 -21.88
CA ALA A 87 2.93 14.84 -22.23
C ALA A 87 2.55 15.71 -21.02
N THR A 88 1.56 15.29 -20.22
CA THR A 88 1.12 16.03 -19.03
C THR A 88 2.27 16.17 -18.01
N VAL A 89 2.96 15.08 -17.65
CA VAL A 89 4.02 15.17 -16.63
C VAL A 89 5.22 15.96 -17.12
N ARG A 90 5.55 15.87 -18.42
CA ARG A 90 6.61 16.63 -19.06
C ARG A 90 6.28 18.12 -19.15
N ASP A 91 5.17 18.46 -19.81
CA ASP A 91 4.90 19.83 -20.25
C ASP A 91 4.31 20.70 -19.14
N LYS A 92 3.48 20.10 -18.27
CA LYS A 92 2.84 20.81 -17.15
C LYS A 92 3.71 20.86 -15.89
N TYR A 93 4.42 19.78 -15.59
CA TYR A 93 5.17 19.68 -14.33
C TYR A 93 6.69 19.71 -14.50
N GLY A 94 7.19 19.82 -15.73
CA GLY A 94 8.63 19.94 -16.02
C GLY A 94 9.45 18.68 -15.71
N VAL A 95 8.82 17.51 -15.70
CA VAL A 95 9.48 16.23 -15.45
C VAL A 95 10.30 15.81 -16.65
N ARG A 96 11.58 15.52 -16.46
CA ARG A 96 12.46 15.03 -17.52
C ARG A 96 12.09 13.60 -17.91
N ILE A 97 11.79 13.38 -19.19
CA ILE A 97 11.50 12.04 -19.73
C ILE A 97 12.80 11.38 -20.20
N VAL A 98 12.99 10.11 -19.83
CA VAL A 98 14.18 9.32 -20.14
C VAL A 98 13.84 8.01 -20.83
N GLY A 99 14.86 7.36 -21.43
CA GLY A 99 14.68 6.19 -22.27
C GLY A 99 14.75 4.84 -21.54
N SER A 100 15.13 4.82 -20.25
CA SER A 100 15.28 3.56 -19.51
C SER A 100 15.00 3.70 -18.01
N VAL A 101 14.76 2.56 -17.35
CA VAL A 101 14.62 2.45 -15.90
C VAL A 101 15.92 2.89 -15.20
N GLU A 102 17.05 2.49 -15.73
CA GLU A 102 18.37 2.87 -15.19
C GLU A 102 18.53 4.39 -15.17
N GLU A 103 18.19 5.08 -16.27
CA GLU A 103 18.25 6.54 -16.35
C GLU A 103 17.29 7.21 -15.36
N ALA A 104 16.08 6.64 -15.15
CA ALA A 104 15.12 7.14 -14.18
C ALA A 104 15.57 6.97 -12.73
N CYS A 105 16.48 6.03 -12.47
CA CYS A 105 17.08 5.82 -11.15
C CYS A 105 18.31 6.70 -10.87
N LYS A 106 18.87 7.40 -11.89
CA LYS A 106 20.00 8.30 -11.69
C LYS A 106 19.58 9.59 -11.01
N ASP A 107 20.41 10.06 -10.09
CA ASP A 107 20.25 11.36 -9.42
C ASP A 107 18.87 11.55 -8.74
N VAL A 108 18.26 10.48 -8.26
CA VAL A 108 17.04 10.50 -7.46
C VAL A 108 17.27 9.85 -6.09
N ASP A 109 16.42 10.20 -5.12
CA ASP A 109 16.50 9.68 -3.76
C ASP A 109 15.59 8.45 -3.56
N ALA A 110 14.53 8.34 -4.37
CA ALA A 110 13.57 7.25 -4.31
C ALA A 110 12.81 7.08 -5.65
N VAL A 111 12.11 5.96 -5.78
CA VAL A 111 11.39 5.58 -7.01
C VAL A 111 9.93 5.26 -6.72
N LEU A 112 9.05 5.78 -7.57
CA LEU A 112 7.67 5.34 -7.72
C LEU A 112 7.58 4.39 -8.92
N LEU A 113 7.36 3.09 -8.68
CA LEU A 113 7.12 2.10 -9.72
C LEU A 113 5.62 2.00 -9.97
N LEU A 114 5.15 2.63 -11.04
CA LEU A 114 3.73 2.84 -11.34
C LEU A 114 3.23 2.10 -12.59
N SER A 115 4.05 1.30 -13.28
CA SER A 115 3.62 0.55 -14.48
C SER A 115 2.25 -0.08 -14.27
N LEU A 116 1.33 0.08 -15.22
CA LEU A 116 -0.09 -0.30 -15.11
C LEU A 116 -0.28 -1.76 -14.70
N GLU A 117 0.55 -2.66 -15.23
CA GLU A 117 0.38 -4.12 -15.07
C GLU A 117 1.64 -4.81 -14.53
N GLY A 118 1.50 -6.08 -14.13
CA GLY A 118 2.50 -6.78 -13.33
C GLY A 118 3.66 -7.44 -14.10
N ARG A 119 3.52 -7.75 -15.39
CA ARG A 119 4.52 -8.51 -16.16
C ARG A 119 5.91 -7.84 -16.24
N PRO A 120 6.04 -6.53 -16.51
CA PRO A 120 7.35 -5.89 -16.60
C PRO A 120 8.03 -5.68 -15.25
N ARG A 121 7.30 -5.78 -14.13
CA ARG A 121 7.75 -5.29 -12.82
C ARG A 121 8.92 -6.04 -12.21
N LEU A 122 9.04 -7.36 -12.43
CA LEU A 122 10.21 -8.10 -11.95
C LEU A 122 11.51 -7.57 -12.58
N GLU A 123 11.53 -7.33 -13.89
CA GLU A 123 12.70 -6.80 -14.58
C GLU A 123 12.99 -5.34 -14.22
N GLN A 124 11.94 -4.54 -14.04
CA GLN A 124 12.07 -3.16 -13.56
C GLN A 124 12.64 -3.13 -12.14
N MET A 125 12.16 -4.00 -11.24
CA MET A 125 12.64 -4.09 -9.86
C MET A 125 14.11 -4.55 -9.78
N LYS A 126 14.58 -5.43 -10.66
CA LYS A 126 16.00 -5.79 -10.72
C LYS A 126 16.90 -4.57 -10.92
N GLN A 127 16.50 -3.67 -11.83
CA GLN A 127 17.26 -2.45 -12.13
C GLN A 127 17.17 -1.44 -10.96
N ILE A 128 15.98 -1.26 -10.36
CA ILE A 128 15.79 -0.36 -9.21
C ILE A 128 16.60 -0.84 -8.00
N VAL A 129 16.57 -2.13 -7.71
CA VAL A 129 17.32 -2.74 -6.61
C VAL A 129 18.84 -2.62 -6.85
N ALA A 130 19.30 -2.85 -8.09
CA ALA A 130 20.70 -2.65 -8.45
C ALA A 130 21.16 -1.19 -8.27
N ALA A 131 20.25 -0.22 -8.46
CA ALA A 131 20.50 1.19 -8.20
C ALA A 131 20.40 1.56 -6.69
N GLY A 132 20.01 0.63 -5.81
CA GLY A 132 19.93 0.84 -4.36
C GLY A 132 18.86 1.84 -3.92
N LYS A 133 17.81 2.07 -4.73
CA LYS A 133 16.81 3.11 -4.45
C LYS A 133 15.62 2.57 -3.67
N PRO A 134 15.21 3.21 -2.56
CA PRO A 134 13.93 2.93 -1.93
C PRO A 134 12.79 3.05 -2.94
N VAL A 135 11.83 2.11 -2.91
CA VAL A 135 10.78 2.08 -3.92
C VAL A 135 9.41 1.81 -3.33
N PHE A 136 8.44 2.63 -3.73
CA PHE A 136 7.04 2.29 -3.64
C PHE A 136 6.62 1.57 -4.93
N MET A 137 6.12 0.36 -4.77
CA MET A 137 5.54 -0.40 -5.88
C MET A 137 4.02 -0.24 -5.87
N ASP A 138 3.48 0.44 -6.85
CA ASP A 138 2.03 0.48 -7.03
C ASP A 138 1.48 -0.93 -7.32
N LYS A 139 0.20 -1.11 -7.22
CA LYS A 139 -0.48 -2.36 -7.55
C LYS A 139 -0.61 -2.54 -9.10
N PRO A 140 -0.59 -3.76 -9.60
CA PRO A 140 -0.19 -5.00 -8.93
C PRO A 140 1.33 -5.09 -8.79
N VAL A 141 1.82 -5.69 -7.70
CA VAL A 141 3.29 -5.85 -7.48
C VAL A 141 3.94 -6.64 -8.61
N ALA A 142 3.28 -7.70 -9.09
CA ALA A 142 3.68 -8.50 -10.23
C ALA A 142 2.49 -9.27 -10.82
N ALA A 143 2.71 -9.99 -11.93
CA ALA A 143 1.71 -10.82 -12.59
C ALA A 143 1.63 -12.26 -12.05
N SER A 144 2.46 -12.64 -11.09
CA SER A 144 2.43 -13.96 -10.44
C SER A 144 2.90 -13.86 -9.00
N LEU A 145 2.42 -14.78 -8.13
CA LEU A 145 2.91 -14.86 -6.74
C LEU A 145 4.41 -15.19 -6.70
N LYS A 146 4.91 -16.00 -7.65
CA LYS A 146 6.34 -16.30 -7.76
C LYS A 146 7.18 -15.05 -7.95
N ASP A 147 6.76 -14.16 -8.84
CA ASP A 147 7.48 -12.92 -9.10
C ASP A 147 7.36 -11.94 -7.93
N VAL A 148 6.19 -11.89 -7.25
CA VAL A 148 6.04 -11.12 -6.01
C VAL A 148 7.04 -11.59 -4.94
N VAL A 149 7.14 -12.90 -4.72
CA VAL A 149 8.11 -13.48 -3.78
C VAL A 149 9.54 -13.15 -4.18
N GLU A 150 9.90 -13.26 -5.47
CA GLU A 150 11.24 -12.97 -5.96
C GLU A 150 11.62 -11.49 -5.81
N ILE A 151 10.68 -10.58 -6.07
CA ILE A 151 10.87 -9.14 -5.85
C ILE A 151 11.23 -8.86 -4.38
N TYR A 152 10.45 -9.41 -3.44
CA TYR A 152 10.72 -9.19 -2.02
C TYR A 152 12.00 -9.87 -1.53
N LYS A 153 12.35 -11.05 -2.06
CA LYS A 153 13.64 -11.72 -1.78
C LYS A 153 14.83 -10.89 -2.22
N MET A 154 14.77 -10.39 -3.45
CA MET A 154 15.82 -9.57 -4.04
C MET A 154 15.99 -8.24 -3.27
N ALA A 155 14.89 -7.56 -2.96
CA ALA A 155 14.92 -6.33 -2.18
C ALA A 155 15.49 -6.56 -0.76
N ALA A 156 15.10 -7.65 -0.09
CA ALA A 156 15.61 -8.01 1.23
C ALA A 156 17.11 -8.34 1.20
N ALA A 157 17.56 -9.11 0.21
CA ALA A 157 18.98 -9.46 0.05
C ALA A 157 19.86 -8.22 -0.20
N ALA A 158 19.36 -7.25 -0.95
CA ALA A 158 20.04 -5.99 -1.24
C ALA A 158 19.82 -4.91 -0.16
N GLN A 159 19.03 -5.18 0.86
CA GLN A 159 18.64 -4.23 1.91
C GLN A 159 17.98 -2.94 1.35
N VAL A 160 17.30 -3.04 0.22
CA VAL A 160 16.55 -1.95 -0.40
C VAL A 160 15.16 -1.87 0.24
N PRO A 161 14.79 -0.71 0.85
CA PRO A 161 13.46 -0.54 1.41
C PRO A 161 12.38 -0.54 0.34
N VAL A 162 11.34 -1.35 0.54
CA VAL A 162 10.22 -1.48 -0.40
C VAL A 162 8.89 -1.62 0.32
N PHE A 163 7.81 -1.08 -0.25
CA PHE A 163 6.45 -1.48 0.11
C PHE A 163 5.49 -1.29 -1.06
N SER A 164 4.34 -1.91 -0.94
CA SER A 164 3.23 -1.80 -1.88
C SER A 164 1.92 -1.70 -1.12
N ALA A 165 0.96 -0.99 -1.67
CA ALA A 165 -0.40 -0.95 -1.16
C ALA A 165 -1.37 -0.38 -2.19
N SER A 166 -2.67 -0.63 -1.97
CA SER A 166 -3.76 0.12 -2.57
C SER A 166 -4.11 1.35 -1.75
N ALA A 167 -4.52 2.43 -2.40
CA ALA A 167 -4.99 3.64 -1.72
C ALA A 167 -6.17 3.37 -0.76
N MET A 168 -6.97 2.33 -1.03
CA MET A 168 -8.11 1.97 -0.18
C MET A 168 -7.72 1.69 1.28
N ARG A 169 -6.49 1.23 1.54
CA ARG A 169 -5.97 1.06 2.90
C ARG A 169 -6.10 2.30 3.76
N TRP A 170 -5.98 3.48 3.16
CA TRP A 170 -6.01 4.78 3.85
C TRP A 170 -7.28 5.59 3.61
N TYR A 171 -8.31 5.00 2.99
CA TYR A 171 -9.58 5.69 2.87
C TYR A 171 -10.19 5.92 4.24
N PRO A 172 -10.69 7.13 4.55
CA PRO A 172 -11.24 7.44 5.86
C PRO A 172 -12.30 6.44 6.32
N GLY A 173 -13.21 6.04 5.43
CA GLY A 173 -14.24 5.07 5.75
C GLY A 173 -13.70 3.66 6.01
N VAL A 174 -12.62 3.23 5.35
CA VAL A 174 -11.96 1.95 5.63
C VAL A 174 -11.27 1.98 6.99
N LEU A 175 -10.58 3.09 7.32
CA LEU A 175 -9.93 3.26 8.61
C LEU A 175 -10.95 3.38 9.77
N GLU A 176 -12.10 4.03 9.53
CA GLU A 176 -13.22 4.07 10.50
C GLU A 176 -13.69 2.65 10.84
N VAL A 177 -13.91 1.81 9.81
CA VAL A 177 -14.32 0.41 10.00
C VAL A 177 -13.21 -0.41 10.69
N ALA A 178 -11.95 -0.23 10.32
CA ALA A 178 -10.83 -0.94 10.93
C ALA A 178 -10.69 -0.64 12.43
N ASN A 179 -10.94 0.60 12.83
CA ASN A 179 -10.78 1.10 14.20
C ASN A 179 -12.11 1.12 15.00
N ALA A 180 -13.19 0.56 14.48
CA ALA A 180 -14.50 0.61 15.11
C ALA A 180 -14.56 -0.05 16.50
N GLU A 181 -13.75 -1.06 16.74
CA GLU A 181 -13.57 -1.73 18.02
C GLU A 181 -12.11 -2.10 18.25
N ALA A 182 -11.68 -2.16 19.51
CA ALA A 182 -10.33 -2.59 19.88
C ALA A 182 -10.11 -4.11 19.68
N THR A 183 -11.18 -4.91 19.67
CA THR A 183 -11.12 -6.37 19.41
C THR A 183 -10.99 -6.64 17.92
N PRO A 184 -10.33 -7.73 17.51
CA PRO A 184 -10.31 -8.16 16.12
C PRO A 184 -11.72 -8.38 15.56
N ALA A 185 -11.91 -8.11 14.27
CA ALA A 185 -13.19 -8.41 13.60
C ALA A 185 -13.46 -9.91 13.63
N ARG A 186 -14.69 -10.32 13.92
CA ARG A 186 -15.13 -11.71 13.78
C ARG A 186 -15.26 -12.11 12.33
N SER A 187 -15.88 -11.24 11.55
CA SER A 187 -15.93 -11.38 10.09
C SER A 187 -15.92 -10.03 9.41
N VAL A 188 -15.49 -10.05 8.14
CA VAL A 188 -15.50 -8.88 7.25
C VAL A 188 -16.00 -9.30 5.87
N ILE A 189 -16.86 -8.48 5.28
CA ILE A 189 -17.23 -8.58 3.87
C ILE A 189 -16.65 -7.35 3.16
N SER A 190 -15.87 -7.57 2.12
CA SER A 190 -15.38 -6.54 1.22
C SER A 190 -15.82 -6.83 -0.19
N TYR A 191 -16.29 -5.82 -0.94
CA TYR A 191 -16.58 -6.01 -2.34
C TYR A 191 -16.04 -4.85 -3.20
N GLY A 192 -15.78 -5.17 -4.46
CA GLY A 192 -15.33 -4.18 -5.43
C GLY A 192 -15.12 -4.73 -6.83
N PRO A 193 -14.88 -3.83 -7.81
CA PRO A 193 -14.52 -4.23 -9.15
C PRO A 193 -13.30 -5.15 -9.17
N ALA A 194 -13.34 -6.15 -10.03
CA ALA A 194 -12.25 -7.07 -10.28
C ALA A 194 -12.15 -7.38 -11.79
N HIS A 195 -11.86 -6.33 -12.58
CA HIS A 195 -11.61 -6.48 -14.00
C HIS A 195 -10.48 -7.47 -14.24
N VAL A 196 -10.71 -8.41 -15.12
CA VAL A 196 -9.79 -9.49 -15.45
C VAL A 196 -8.91 -9.07 -16.62
N LEU A 197 -7.61 -9.25 -16.50
CA LEU A 197 -6.67 -9.18 -17.62
C LEU A 197 -6.22 -10.60 -18.00
N PRO A 198 -6.15 -10.95 -19.30
CA PRO A 198 -5.85 -12.31 -19.77
C PRO A 198 -4.53 -12.90 -19.28
N PHE A 199 -3.58 -12.05 -18.88
CA PHE A 199 -2.21 -12.43 -18.52
C PHE A 199 -1.94 -12.41 -17.02
N HIS A 200 -2.99 -12.20 -16.19
CA HIS A 200 -2.87 -12.14 -14.75
C HIS A 200 -3.86 -13.12 -14.09
N PRO A 201 -3.57 -13.62 -12.88
CA PRO A 201 -4.60 -14.21 -12.04
C PRO A 201 -5.75 -13.21 -11.85
N ASP A 202 -7.00 -13.66 -11.90
CA ASP A 202 -8.20 -12.82 -11.98
C ASP A 202 -8.23 -11.64 -11.00
N LEU A 203 -7.74 -11.85 -9.77
CA LEU A 203 -7.84 -10.86 -8.70
C LEU A 203 -6.66 -9.87 -8.65
N PHE A 204 -5.54 -10.16 -9.34
CA PHE A 204 -4.31 -9.37 -9.17
C PHE A 204 -4.42 -7.94 -9.70
N PHE A 205 -5.17 -7.72 -10.80
CA PHE A 205 -5.20 -6.43 -11.47
C PHE A 205 -6.08 -5.39 -10.74
N TYR A 206 -7.38 -5.70 -10.51
CA TYR A 206 -8.31 -4.81 -9.82
C TYR A 206 -8.85 -5.39 -8.50
N GLY A 207 -9.00 -6.71 -8.40
CA GLY A 207 -9.43 -7.39 -7.17
C GLY A 207 -8.52 -7.15 -5.98
N ILE A 208 -7.28 -6.71 -6.21
CA ILE A 208 -6.34 -6.27 -5.19
C ILE A 208 -6.91 -5.14 -4.31
N HIS A 209 -7.70 -4.20 -4.85
CA HIS A 209 -8.23 -3.08 -4.09
C HIS A 209 -9.18 -3.52 -2.96
N PRO A 210 -10.26 -4.26 -3.22
CA PRO A 210 -11.12 -4.76 -2.15
C PRO A 210 -10.43 -5.82 -1.28
N THR A 211 -9.44 -6.57 -1.79
CA THR A 211 -8.61 -7.48 -0.99
C THR A 211 -7.75 -6.70 0.00
N GLU A 212 -7.12 -5.61 -0.41
CA GLU A 212 -6.35 -4.73 0.48
C GLU A 212 -7.22 -4.15 1.60
N ALA A 213 -8.44 -3.70 1.27
CA ALA A 213 -9.41 -3.21 2.26
C ALA A 213 -9.81 -4.31 3.24
N LEU A 214 -10.06 -5.53 2.76
CA LEU A 214 -10.34 -6.70 3.59
C LEU A 214 -9.21 -6.94 4.60
N PHE A 215 -7.97 -6.99 4.15
CA PHE A 215 -6.79 -7.20 4.99
C PHE A 215 -6.48 -6.02 5.92
N THR A 216 -6.90 -4.81 5.57
CA THR A 216 -6.77 -3.65 6.46
C THR A 216 -7.59 -3.85 7.74
N VAL A 217 -8.75 -4.51 7.66
CA VAL A 217 -9.63 -4.76 8.80
C VAL A 217 -9.38 -6.11 9.46
N MET A 218 -9.16 -7.17 8.67
CA MET A 218 -8.92 -8.52 9.18
C MET A 218 -7.53 -8.68 9.78
N GLY A 219 -6.55 -7.90 9.30
CA GLY A 219 -5.14 -8.13 9.58
C GLY A 219 -4.58 -9.36 8.88
N SER A 220 -3.30 -9.66 9.14
CA SER A 220 -2.64 -10.89 8.70
C SER A 220 -3.13 -12.13 9.45
N GLY A 221 -2.80 -13.33 8.96
CA GLY A 221 -3.12 -14.61 9.58
C GLY A 221 -4.21 -15.39 8.87
N CYS A 222 -4.46 -15.13 7.58
CA CYS A 222 -5.31 -15.98 6.76
C CYS A 222 -4.65 -17.35 6.55
N LEU A 223 -5.38 -18.42 6.86
CA LEU A 223 -4.87 -19.80 6.79
C LEU A 223 -5.20 -20.46 5.44
N SER A 224 -6.42 -20.25 4.96
CA SER A 224 -6.90 -20.89 3.74
C SER A 224 -8.06 -20.13 3.12
N VAL A 225 -8.33 -20.39 1.83
CA VAL A 225 -9.47 -19.84 1.10
C VAL A 225 -10.25 -20.92 0.36
N ILE A 226 -11.50 -20.60 0.07
CA ILE A 226 -12.34 -21.27 -0.93
C ILE A 226 -12.88 -20.19 -1.87
N ARG A 227 -13.08 -20.53 -3.16
CA ARG A 227 -13.63 -19.61 -4.16
C ARG A 227 -14.76 -20.26 -4.95
N THR A 228 -15.87 -19.55 -5.04
CA THR A 228 -16.95 -19.82 -6.00
C THR A 228 -16.90 -18.75 -7.08
N THR A 229 -17.01 -19.15 -8.34
CA THR A 229 -16.90 -18.24 -9.50
C THR A 229 -18.11 -18.42 -10.42
N THR A 230 -18.68 -17.30 -10.84
CA THR A 230 -19.64 -17.21 -11.94
C THR A 230 -19.06 -16.34 -13.06
N THR A 231 -19.82 -16.07 -14.11
CA THR A 231 -19.39 -15.14 -15.18
C THR A 231 -19.28 -13.71 -14.70
N SER A 232 -20.17 -13.29 -13.78
CA SER A 232 -20.26 -11.90 -13.31
C SER A 232 -19.48 -11.61 -12.05
N GLU A 233 -19.12 -12.65 -11.26
CA GLU A 233 -18.52 -12.41 -9.95
C GLU A 233 -17.73 -13.63 -9.43
N SER A 234 -16.86 -13.36 -8.46
CA SER A 234 -16.22 -14.39 -7.64
C SER A 234 -16.40 -14.09 -6.17
N ILE A 235 -16.79 -15.10 -5.40
CA ILE A 235 -16.87 -15.04 -3.95
C ILE A 235 -15.69 -15.83 -3.38
N VAL A 236 -14.80 -15.16 -2.65
CA VAL A 236 -13.66 -15.77 -1.98
C VAL A 236 -13.85 -15.66 -0.48
N THR A 237 -13.95 -16.78 0.21
CA THR A 237 -14.01 -16.81 1.67
C THR A 237 -12.71 -17.33 2.24
N GLY A 238 -12.03 -16.47 3.00
CA GLY A 238 -10.83 -16.79 3.75
C GLY A 238 -11.14 -17.17 5.19
N LEU A 239 -10.39 -18.13 5.72
CA LEU A 239 -10.43 -18.55 7.13
C LEU A 239 -9.16 -18.03 7.82
N TRP A 240 -9.33 -17.24 8.87
CA TRP A 240 -8.29 -16.82 9.79
C TRP A 240 -8.25 -17.68 11.04
N ALA A 241 -7.19 -17.54 11.83
CA ALA A 241 -7.13 -18.15 13.16
C ALA A 241 -8.35 -17.76 14.02
N GLU A 242 -8.66 -18.59 15.03
CA GLU A 242 -9.79 -18.41 15.95
C GLU A 242 -11.17 -18.44 15.28
N GLY A 243 -11.26 -19.00 14.08
CA GLY A 243 -12.50 -19.13 13.33
C GLY A 243 -13.02 -17.82 12.72
N ARG A 244 -12.22 -16.78 12.65
CA ARG A 244 -12.55 -15.52 11.97
C ARG A 244 -12.61 -15.71 10.46
N THR A 245 -13.54 -15.03 9.79
CA THR A 245 -13.74 -15.16 8.35
C THR A 245 -13.70 -13.82 7.63
N GLY A 246 -13.11 -13.83 6.43
CA GLY A 246 -13.10 -12.67 5.54
C GLY A 246 -13.66 -13.07 4.16
N THR A 247 -14.65 -12.34 3.67
CA THR A 247 -15.25 -12.59 2.36
C THR A 247 -14.97 -11.46 1.42
N LEU A 248 -14.42 -11.79 0.26
CA LEU A 248 -14.25 -10.90 -0.88
C LEU A 248 -15.31 -11.24 -1.93
N LEU A 249 -16.15 -10.29 -2.31
CA LEU A 249 -16.98 -10.34 -3.51
C LEU A 249 -16.31 -9.52 -4.61
N ALA A 250 -15.69 -10.20 -5.55
CA ALA A 250 -14.99 -9.63 -6.70
C ALA A 250 -15.97 -9.52 -7.87
N ILE A 251 -16.32 -8.29 -8.29
CA ILE A 251 -17.33 -8.02 -9.32
C ILE A 251 -16.62 -7.91 -10.68
N HIS A 252 -16.95 -8.82 -11.59
CA HIS A 252 -16.39 -8.85 -12.95
C HIS A 252 -17.26 -8.07 -13.94
N GLU A 253 -18.59 -8.12 -13.76
CA GLU A 253 -19.58 -7.49 -14.63
C GLU A 253 -20.72 -6.87 -13.83
N GLY A 254 -21.44 -5.92 -14.41
CA GLY A 254 -22.63 -5.29 -13.84
C GLY A 254 -22.33 -4.01 -13.07
N ALA A 255 -23.11 -3.70 -12.05
CA ALA A 255 -22.95 -2.49 -11.24
C ALA A 255 -21.68 -2.60 -10.38
N MET A 256 -20.85 -1.56 -10.45
CA MET A 256 -19.55 -1.51 -9.80
C MET A 256 -19.54 -0.53 -8.64
N GLY A 257 -18.86 -0.87 -7.56
CA GLY A 257 -18.69 -0.01 -6.39
C GLY A 257 -17.86 -0.71 -5.35
N TYR A 258 -17.33 0.04 -4.39
CA TYR A 258 -16.55 -0.50 -3.27
C TYR A 258 -17.32 -0.37 -1.97
N LYS A 259 -17.28 -1.40 -1.14
CA LYS A 259 -17.81 -1.34 0.22
C LYS A 259 -17.13 -2.36 1.12
N LEU A 260 -17.09 -2.04 2.41
CA LEU A 260 -16.55 -2.87 3.47
C LEU A 260 -17.54 -2.90 4.63
N ILE A 261 -17.80 -4.09 5.17
CA ILE A 261 -18.67 -4.32 6.34
C ILE A 261 -17.91 -5.18 7.34
N ARG A 262 -17.76 -4.68 8.56
CA ARG A 262 -17.15 -5.38 9.68
C ARG A 262 -18.22 -5.87 10.65
N PHE A 263 -18.14 -7.13 11.04
CA PHE A 263 -18.92 -7.75 12.11
C PHE A 263 -18.01 -7.89 13.33
N GLY A 264 -18.23 -7.07 14.32
CA GLY A 264 -17.46 -7.05 15.56
C GLY A 264 -18.14 -7.84 16.68
N ASP A 265 -17.63 -7.68 17.91
CA ASP A 265 -18.25 -8.28 19.09
C ASP A 265 -19.48 -7.52 19.56
N LYS A 266 -19.51 -6.20 19.35
CA LYS A 266 -20.54 -5.30 19.88
C LYS A 266 -21.37 -4.64 18.80
N GLN A 267 -20.81 -4.46 17.61
CA GLN A 267 -21.48 -3.71 16.53
C GLN A 267 -21.13 -4.24 15.15
N ILE A 268 -21.99 -3.93 14.18
CA ILE A 268 -21.73 -4.05 12.76
C ILE A 268 -21.40 -2.63 12.27
N THR A 269 -20.29 -2.50 11.58
CA THR A 269 -19.81 -1.19 11.05
C THR A 269 -19.62 -1.29 9.55
N GLU A 270 -20.21 -0.36 8.82
CA GLU A 270 -20.10 -0.26 7.36
C GLU A 270 -19.25 0.93 6.96
N GLN A 271 -18.50 0.79 5.89
CA GLN A 271 -17.79 1.90 5.26
C GLN A 271 -18.78 2.97 4.78
N LYS A 272 -18.63 4.21 5.23
CA LYS A 272 -19.54 5.33 4.91
C LYS A 272 -18.97 6.28 3.86
N SER A 273 -17.65 6.36 3.74
CA SER A 273 -16.99 7.28 2.83
C SER A 273 -15.86 6.61 2.06
N ASP A 274 -15.63 7.11 0.88
CA ASP A 274 -14.45 6.79 0.07
C ASP A 274 -13.31 7.76 0.41
N GLY A 275 -12.24 7.71 -0.36
CA GLY A 275 -11.08 8.56 -0.23
C GLY A 275 -10.42 8.84 -1.58
N ASP A 276 -9.26 9.48 -1.50
CA ASP A 276 -8.40 9.74 -2.65
C ASP A 276 -6.96 9.23 -2.39
N TYR A 277 -6.05 9.58 -3.28
CA TYR A 277 -4.64 9.15 -3.19
C TYR A 277 -3.83 9.90 -2.14
N THR A 278 -4.33 11.04 -1.63
CA THR A 278 -3.55 11.95 -0.77
C THR A 278 -3.04 11.30 0.51
N PRO A 279 -3.85 10.54 1.27
CA PRO A 279 -3.35 9.86 2.48
C PRO A 279 -2.27 8.82 2.17
N MET A 280 -2.45 8.02 1.13
CA MET A 280 -1.44 7.04 0.71
C MET A 280 -0.14 7.74 0.28
N LEU A 281 -0.22 8.80 -0.50
CA LEU A 281 0.95 9.52 -0.98
C LEU A 281 1.73 10.19 0.15
N ARG A 282 1.06 10.66 1.21
CA ARG A 282 1.72 11.12 2.45
C ARG A 282 2.53 10.00 3.12
N GLU A 283 1.98 8.80 3.22
CA GLU A 283 2.71 7.65 3.75
C GLU A 283 3.87 7.22 2.85
N ILE A 284 3.74 7.37 1.53
CA ILE A 284 4.85 7.14 0.58
C ILE A 284 5.98 8.14 0.80
N VAL A 285 5.68 9.44 0.90
CA VAL A 285 6.71 10.48 1.18
C VAL A 285 7.38 10.22 2.52
N LYS A 286 6.61 9.94 3.57
CA LYS A 286 7.13 9.57 4.89
C LYS A 286 8.03 8.32 4.83
N PHE A 287 7.63 7.29 4.09
CA PHE A 287 8.48 6.12 3.86
C PHE A 287 9.80 6.49 3.18
N PHE A 288 9.78 7.33 2.16
CA PHE A 288 11.00 7.77 1.49
C PHE A 288 11.92 8.58 2.40
N GLN A 289 11.37 9.34 3.34
CA GLN A 289 12.13 10.09 4.35
C GLN A 289 12.73 9.17 5.43
N THR A 290 11.93 8.24 5.94
CA THR A 290 12.29 7.43 7.12
C THR A 290 12.86 6.05 6.79
N LYS A 291 12.66 5.56 5.56
CA LYS A 291 12.95 4.19 5.10
C LYS A 291 12.13 3.12 5.83
N GLN A 292 11.11 3.52 6.59
CA GLN A 292 10.22 2.61 7.32
C GLN A 292 8.93 2.38 6.54
N ALA A 293 8.73 1.15 6.07
CA ALA A 293 7.55 0.76 5.30
C ALA A 293 6.29 0.77 6.19
N PRO A 294 5.20 1.47 5.81
CA PRO A 294 3.96 1.48 6.58
C PRO A 294 3.19 0.16 6.47
N VAL A 295 3.48 -0.65 5.46
CA VAL A 295 2.94 -1.99 5.25
C VAL A 295 4.10 -2.98 5.26
N ALA A 296 4.09 -3.92 6.20
CA ALA A 296 5.14 -4.92 6.29
C ALA A 296 5.14 -5.84 5.05
N PRO A 297 6.31 -6.25 4.52
CA PRO A 297 6.41 -7.18 3.40
C PRO A 297 5.56 -8.44 3.57
N LYS A 298 5.53 -9.00 4.79
CA LYS A 298 4.74 -10.18 5.12
C LYS A 298 3.24 -9.98 4.83
N GLN A 299 2.69 -8.80 5.12
CA GLN A 299 1.29 -8.51 4.87
C GLN A 299 0.99 -8.44 3.36
N THR A 300 1.85 -7.79 2.58
CA THR A 300 1.67 -7.76 1.12
C THR A 300 1.78 -9.16 0.52
N LEU A 301 2.79 -9.95 0.94
CA LEU A 301 2.93 -11.33 0.50
C LEU A 301 1.70 -12.18 0.82
N GLU A 302 1.10 -11.98 2.00
CA GLU A 302 -0.11 -12.70 2.41
C GLU A 302 -1.35 -12.29 1.59
N ILE A 303 -1.49 -11.01 1.24
CA ILE A 303 -2.55 -10.51 0.33
C ILE A 303 -2.42 -11.18 -1.05
N TYR A 304 -1.21 -11.24 -1.62
CA TYR A 304 -0.98 -11.90 -2.89
C TYR A 304 -1.15 -13.42 -2.80
N ALA A 305 -0.76 -14.04 -1.68
CA ALA A 305 -1.01 -15.46 -1.42
C ALA A 305 -2.51 -15.77 -1.32
N PHE A 306 -3.31 -14.90 -0.69
CA PHE A 306 -4.77 -15.01 -0.65
C PHE A 306 -5.37 -15.04 -2.06
N MET A 307 -4.98 -14.09 -2.91
CA MET A 307 -5.46 -14.02 -4.29
C MET A 307 -4.98 -15.21 -5.14
N ALA A 308 -3.73 -15.65 -4.98
CA ALA A 308 -3.20 -16.83 -5.67
C ALA A 308 -3.85 -18.14 -5.20
N ALA A 309 -4.13 -18.28 -3.92
CA ALA A 309 -4.86 -19.42 -3.37
C ALA A 309 -6.32 -19.43 -3.86
N ALA A 310 -6.93 -18.25 -4.03
CA ALA A 310 -8.26 -18.14 -4.65
C ALA A 310 -8.23 -18.59 -6.12
N GLU A 311 -7.19 -18.26 -6.89
CA GLU A 311 -7.01 -18.75 -8.26
C GLU A 311 -6.85 -20.25 -8.31
N GLU A 312 -6.01 -20.82 -7.44
CA GLU A 312 -5.83 -22.27 -7.31
C GLU A 312 -7.13 -22.98 -6.89
N SER A 313 -7.92 -22.38 -5.96
CA SER A 313 -9.23 -22.90 -5.56
C SER A 313 -10.21 -22.95 -6.73
N LYS A 314 -10.23 -21.91 -7.58
CA LYS A 314 -11.04 -21.88 -8.82
C LYS A 314 -10.67 -23.08 -9.74
N HIS A 315 -9.39 -23.33 -9.95
CA HIS A 315 -8.92 -24.43 -10.77
C HIS A 315 -9.18 -25.81 -10.17
N ARG A 316 -9.54 -25.88 -8.89
CA ARG A 316 -9.89 -27.10 -8.15
C ARG A 316 -11.37 -27.15 -7.79
N ASP A 317 -12.24 -26.58 -8.60
CA ASP A 317 -13.70 -26.59 -8.43
C ASP A 317 -14.15 -26.09 -7.05
N GLY A 318 -13.49 -25.06 -6.50
CA GLY A 318 -13.81 -24.48 -5.21
C GLY A 318 -13.20 -25.22 -4.01
N ALA A 319 -12.29 -26.16 -4.22
CA ALA A 319 -11.61 -26.83 -3.12
C ALA A 319 -10.82 -25.83 -2.24
N ARG A 320 -10.73 -26.16 -0.94
CA ARG A 320 -9.92 -25.37 0.01
C ARG A 320 -8.45 -25.41 -0.35
N VAL A 321 -7.82 -24.24 -0.41
CA VAL A 321 -6.38 -24.06 -0.64
C VAL A 321 -5.79 -23.25 0.50
N THR A 322 -4.65 -23.70 1.06
CA THR A 322 -3.95 -22.96 2.10
C THR A 322 -3.01 -21.91 1.50
N LEU A 323 -2.85 -20.79 2.20
CA LEU A 323 -1.89 -19.76 1.78
C LEU A 323 -0.45 -20.30 1.83
N ARG A 324 -0.16 -21.18 2.80
CA ARG A 324 1.14 -21.83 2.90
C ARG A 324 1.47 -22.66 1.64
N GLU A 325 0.50 -23.43 1.13
CA GLU A 325 0.68 -24.24 -0.08
C GLU A 325 1.13 -23.39 -1.30
N VAL A 326 0.43 -22.29 -1.57
CA VAL A 326 0.78 -21.43 -2.71
C VAL A 326 2.09 -20.68 -2.50
N MET A 327 2.40 -20.29 -1.27
CA MET A 327 3.66 -19.64 -0.92
C MET A 327 4.86 -20.57 -1.08
N VAL A 328 4.74 -21.84 -0.66
CA VAL A 328 5.76 -22.88 -0.90
C VAL A 328 5.97 -23.10 -2.40
N LYS A 329 4.87 -23.27 -3.15
CA LYS A 329 4.91 -23.40 -4.62
C LYS A 329 5.57 -22.20 -5.31
N ALA A 330 5.41 -21.00 -4.76
CA ALA A 330 6.04 -19.77 -5.24
C ALA A 330 7.52 -19.62 -4.83
N GLY A 331 8.07 -20.51 -4.03
CA GLY A 331 9.47 -20.47 -3.58
C GLY A 331 9.75 -19.47 -2.46
N ALA A 332 8.74 -19.18 -1.62
CA ALA A 332 8.92 -18.31 -0.47
C ALA A 332 9.81 -18.96 0.60
N PRO A 333 10.71 -18.18 1.25
CA PRO A 333 11.49 -18.67 2.38
C PRO A 333 10.58 -19.17 3.51
N GLU A 334 11.01 -20.20 4.25
CA GLU A 334 10.25 -20.77 5.39
C GLU A 334 9.81 -19.70 6.41
N ALA A 335 10.69 -18.74 6.70
CA ALA A 335 10.41 -17.64 7.64
C ALA A 335 9.26 -16.71 7.20
N TRP A 336 8.85 -16.76 5.92
CA TRP A 336 7.77 -15.93 5.37
C TRP A 336 6.45 -16.68 5.25
N LEU A 337 6.48 -18.01 5.44
CA LEU A 337 5.29 -18.83 5.28
C LEU A 337 4.26 -18.49 6.36
N PRO A 338 2.97 -18.44 6.00
CA PRO A 338 1.89 -18.36 6.98
C PRO A 338 1.86 -19.59 7.88
N ASP A 339 1.24 -19.48 9.05
CA ASP A 339 0.93 -20.61 9.91
C ASP A 339 0.07 -21.63 9.13
N ASP A 340 0.28 -22.92 9.36
CA ASP A 340 -0.46 -23.99 8.68
C ASP A 340 -1.79 -24.36 9.37
N GLY A 341 -2.11 -23.69 10.46
CA GLY A 341 -3.32 -23.96 11.25
C GLY A 341 -3.30 -25.32 11.96
N LYS A 342 -2.20 -26.05 11.92
CA LYS A 342 -2.05 -27.39 12.56
C LYS A 342 -1.68 -27.30 14.03
N THR A 343 -1.15 -26.17 14.51
CA THR A 343 -1.12 -25.87 15.92
C THR A 343 -2.58 -25.72 16.37
N LYS A 344 -3.13 -26.75 17.03
CA LYS A 344 -4.49 -26.72 17.59
C LYS A 344 -4.71 -25.39 18.30
N PRO A 345 -5.70 -24.57 17.90
CA PRO A 345 -6.23 -23.59 18.83
C PRO A 345 -6.71 -24.37 20.05
N GLU A 346 -6.33 -23.95 21.25
CA GLU A 346 -6.95 -24.42 22.47
C GLU A 346 -8.48 -24.39 22.26
N ALA A 347 -9.14 -25.52 22.46
CA ALA A 347 -10.56 -25.62 22.25
C ALA A 347 -11.25 -24.46 22.97
N PRO A 348 -12.19 -23.71 22.34
CA PRO A 348 -12.87 -22.63 23.00
C PRO A 348 -13.45 -23.16 24.31
N LYS A 349 -13.06 -22.54 25.42
CA LYS A 349 -13.63 -22.85 26.73
C LYS A 349 -15.13 -22.86 26.57
N SER A 350 -15.74 -23.99 26.87
CA SER A 350 -17.17 -24.34 26.68
C SER A 350 -18.11 -23.13 26.71
N VAL A 351 -18.85 -22.95 25.61
CA VAL A 351 -19.97 -21.99 25.55
C VAL A 351 -20.85 -22.19 26.79
N PRO A 352 -21.13 -21.15 27.60
CA PRO A 352 -22.05 -21.28 28.71
C PRO A 352 -23.39 -21.77 28.18
N LYS A 353 -23.89 -22.90 28.71
CA LYS A 353 -25.25 -23.39 28.44
C LYS A 353 -26.24 -22.38 28.99
N GLY A 354 -26.87 -21.60 28.13
CA GLY A 354 -27.90 -20.63 28.50
C GLY A 354 -28.18 -19.57 27.46
N LEU A 355 -28.66 -19.97 26.30
CA LEU A 355 -29.40 -19.02 25.44
C LEU A 355 -30.79 -18.87 26.07
N PRO A 356 -31.26 -17.63 26.39
CA PRO A 356 -32.65 -17.41 26.73
C PRO A 356 -33.50 -17.76 25.50
N LYS A 357 -34.56 -18.55 25.72
CA LYS A 357 -35.54 -18.83 24.67
C LYS A 357 -36.16 -17.51 24.22
N PRO A 358 -36.38 -17.30 22.91
CA PRO A 358 -37.09 -16.12 22.44
C PRO A 358 -38.49 -16.13 23.05
N GLY A 359 -38.77 -15.09 23.85
CA GLY A 359 -40.11 -14.87 24.43
C GLY A 359 -41.08 -14.66 23.30
N GLY A 360 -42.10 -15.49 23.23
CA GLY A 360 -43.26 -15.24 22.41
C GLY A 360 -44.13 -14.16 23.01
N SER A 361 -44.52 -13.21 22.22
CA SER A 361 -45.80 -12.52 22.11
C SER A 361 -45.71 -11.56 20.93
#